data_9b1ad31690d7723d1e0e117034ff8bff
#
_entry.id   9b1ad31690d7723d1e0e117034ff8bff
#
_cell.length_a   1.000
_cell.length_b   1.000
_cell.length_c   1.000
_cell.angle_alpha   90.00
_cell.angle_beta   90.00
_cell.angle_gamma   90.00
#
_symmetry.space_group_name_H-M   'P 1'
#
loop_
_entity.id
_entity.type
_entity.pdbx_description
1 polymer ?
#
loop_
_entity_poly.entity_id
_entity_poly.type
_entity_poly.pdbx_seq_one_letter_code
_entity_poly.pdbx_strand_id
1 'polypeptide(L)'
;YAPHHIQKVVGIFSAMRQFAHSLKSQGHQLHYHKILDSTEANLRTVLASIAHQYGAERIELQEPDEWRLREDLEQLKDEGFKITWCSSEHFISTREEFQGLFEGKKTFLMETFYRALRRRTGILMDMGQPAGGKWNYDAQNRKKLPKNHLPPCLLYTSPSPRDGLL
;
A
#
# COMPACT_ATOMS: atom_id res chain seq x y z
N TYR A 1 6.58 13.59 -9.23
CA TYR A 1 6.26 13.42 -7.80
C TYR A 1 6.55 14.71 -7.04
N ALA A 2 5.71 15.06 -6.08
CA ALA A 2 5.93 16.24 -5.24
C ALA A 2 7.09 15.98 -4.26
N PRO A 3 7.89 17.02 -3.95
CA PRO A 3 8.91 16.91 -2.91
C PRO A 3 8.30 16.49 -1.57
N HIS A 4 8.96 15.58 -0.88
CA HIS A 4 8.50 15.14 0.43
C HIS A 4 9.18 15.93 1.55
N HIS A 5 8.47 16.17 2.64
CA HIS A 5 9.03 16.77 3.83
C HIS A 5 10.18 15.92 4.40
N ILE A 6 11.26 16.57 4.85
CA ILE A 6 12.47 15.88 5.33
C ILE A 6 12.19 14.89 6.48
N GLN A 7 11.29 15.21 7.40
CA GLN A 7 10.91 14.31 8.48
C GLN A 7 10.28 13.01 7.96
N LYS A 8 9.45 13.09 6.90
CA LYS A 8 8.88 11.90 6.26
C LYS A 8 9.98 11.04 5.64
N VAL A 9 10.90 11.67 4.92
CA VAL A 9 12.03 10.98 4.29
C VAL A 9 12.90 10.28 5.33
N VAL A 10 13.28 11.00 6.38
CA VAL A 10 14.09 10.45 7.50
C VAL A 10 13.34 9.30 8.19
N GLY A 11 12.04 9.46 8.47
CA GLY A 11 11.23 8.42 9.09
C GLY A 11 11.19 7.14 8.27
N ILE A 12 10.91 7.24 6.96
CA ILE A 12 10.86 6.09 6.05
C ILE A 12 12.22 5.40 5.97
N PHE A 13 13.29 6.13 5.71
CA PHE A 13 14.62 5.52 5.59
C PHE A 13 15.14 4.93 6.91
N SER A 14 14.78 5.52 8.05
CA SER A 14 15.12 4.95 9.36
C SER A 14 14.39 3.62 9.57
N ALA A 15 13.10 3.54 9.24
CA ALA A 15 12.30 2.32 9.32
C ALA A 15 12.88 1.22 8.39
N MET A 16 13.24 1.56 7.15
CA MET A 16 13.85 0.63 6.20
C MET A 16 15.18 0.07 6.72
N ARG A 17 16.04 0.92 7.27
CA ARG A 17 17.33 0.49 7.85
C ARG A 17 17.14 -0.40 9.07
N GLN A 18 16.20 -0.07 9.93
CA GLN A 18 15.92 -0.87 11.12
C GLN A 18 15.35 -2.24 10.74
N PHE A 19 14.46 -2.29 9.75
CA PHE A 19 13.95 -3.55 9.21
C PHE A 19 15.05 -4.40 8.61
N ALA A 20 15.92 -3.82 7.79
CA ALA A 20 17.08 -4.50 7.23
C ALA A 20 18.02 -5.06 8.33
N HIS A 21 18.25 -4.28 9.38
CA HIS A 21 19.05 -4.74 10.53
C HIS A 21 18.38 -5.91 11.26
N SER A 22 17.06 -5.85 11.46
CA SER A 22 16.29 -6.93 12.08
C SER A 22 16.39 -8.22 11.28
N LEU A 23 16.19 -8.18 9.96
CA LEU A 23 16.32 -9.35 9.10
C LEU A 23 17.74 -9.94 9.15
N LYS A 24 18.76 -9.11 9.12
CA LYS A 24 20.15 -9.57 9.22
C LYS A 24 20.43 -10.22 10.57
N SER A 25 19.90 -9.71 11.67
CA SER A 25 20.04 -10.30 13.01
C SER A 25 19.35 -11.66 13.14
N GLN A 26 18.33 -11.92 12.31
CA GLN A 26 17.63 -13.20 12.21
C GLN A 26 18.34 -14.21 11.29
N GLY A 27 19.51 -13.87 10.74
CA GLY A 27 20.31 -14.75 9.90
C GLY A 27 19.99 -14.71 8.40
N HIS A 28 19.12 -13.79 7.96
CA HIS A 28 18.87 -13.62 6.54
C HIS A 28 20.08 -13.01 5.83
N GLN A 29 20.41 -13.53 4.65
CA GLN A 29 21.36 -12.87 3.75
C GLN A 29 20.67 -11.66 3.12
N LEU A 30 21.19 -10.48 3.41
CA LEU A 30 20.57 -9.22 3.01
C LEU A 30 21.56 -8.35 2.26
N HIS A 31 21.19 -7.94 1.06
CA HIS A 31 21.85 -6.86 0.32
C HIS A 31 21.07 -5.55 0.54
N TYR A 32 21.67 -4.62 1.27
CA TYR A 32 21.06 -3.30 1.51
C TYR A 32 21.68 -2.26 0.57
N HIS A 33 20.95 -1.94 -0.50
CA HIS A 33 21.35 -0.96 -1.48
C HIS A 33 21.01 0.45 -1.01
N LYS A 34 22.01 1.33 -0.92
CA LYS A 34 21.79 2.75 -0.57
C LYS A 34 21.69 3.59 -1.84
N ILE A 35 20.97 4.71 -1.76
CA ILE A 35 20.80 5.64 -2.88
C ILE A 35 22.15 6.09 -3.46
N LEU A 36 23.19 6.21 -2.61
CA LEU A 36 24.53 6.64 -3.03
C LEU A 36 25.40 5.52 -3.60
N ASP A 37 24.95 4.27 -3.53
CA ASP A 37 25.73 3.11 -3.96
C ASP A 37 25.66 2.90 -5.49
N SER A 38 24.72 3.57 -6.17
CA SER A 38 24.65 3.55 -7.64
C SER A 38 24.21 4.89 -8.22
N THR A 39 24.56 5.11 -9.47
CA THR A 39 24.05 6.21 -10.30
C THR A 39 22.71 5.85 -10.95
N GLU A 40 22.26 4.60 -10.81
CA GLU A 40 21.02 4.10 -11.37
C GLU A 40 19.83 4.69 -10.65
N ALA A 41 18.97 5.38 -11.37
CA ALA A 41 17.78 6.05 -10.83
C ALA A 41 16.54 5.15 -10.80
N ASN A 42 16.59 3.97 -11.45
CA ASN A 42 15.45 3.08 -11.65
C ASN A 42 15.63 1.79 -10.85
N LEU A 43 14.59 1.40 -10.08
CA LEU A 43 14.59 0.19 -9.27
C LEU A 43 14.81 -1.08 -10.13
N ARG A 44 14.23 -1.15 -11.31
CA ARG A 44 14.39 -2.29 -12.23
C ARG A 44 15.86 -2.52 -12.61
N THR A 45 16.57 -1.48 -13.04
CA THR A 45 17.99 -1.58 -13.41
C THR A 45 18.87 -1.98 -12.23
N VAL A 46 18.58 -1.46 -11.05
CA VAL A 46 19.28 -1.86 -9.81
C VAL A 46 19.04 -3.34 -9.50
N LEU A 47 17.81 -3.82 -9.59
CA LEU A 47 17.47 -5.23 -9.37
C LEU A 47 18.14 -6.15 -10.39
N ALA A 48 18.11 -5.79 -11.67
CA ALA A 48 18.80 -6.54 -12.73
C ALA A 48 20.30 -6.64 -12.47
N SER A 49 20.94 -5.52 -12.13
CA SER A 49 22.36 -5.48 -11.81
C SER A 49 22.72 -6.40 -10.64
N ILE A 50 21.96 -6.33 -9.55
CA ILE A 50 22.15 -7.18 -8.39
C ILE A 50 21.91 -8.66 -8.75
N ALA A 51 20.84 -8.97 -9.48
CA ALA A 51 20.55 -10.34 -9.90
C ALA A 51 21.66 -10.93 -10.77
N HIS A 52 22.20 -10.18 -11.70
CA HIS A 52 23.36 -10.60 -12.49
C HIS A 52 24.60 -10.82 -11.63
N GLN A 53 24.88 -9.93 -10.68
CA GLN A 53 26.00 -10.06 -9.75
C GLN A 53 25.96 -11.36 -8.96
N TYR A 54 24.78 -11.85 -8.58
CA TYR A 54 24.58 -13.08 -7.84
C TYR A 54 24.27 -14.30 -8.73
N GLY A 55 24.25 -14.14 -10.05
CA GLY A 55 23.90 -15.22 -10.98
C GLY A 55 22.45 -15.72 -10.81
N ALA A 56 21.56 -14.86 -10.37
CA ALA A 56 20.17 -15.24 -10.14
C ALA A 56 19.42 -15.32 -11.49
N GLU A 57 18.70 -16.43 -11.69
CA GLU A 57 17.82 -16.61 -12.85
C GLU A 57 16.37 -16.25 -12.54
N ARG A 58 16.01 -16.23 -11.24
CA ARG A 58 14.65 -15.98 -10.75
C ARG A 58 14.66 -14.88 -9.71
N ILE A 59 13.71 -13.97 -9.81
CA ILE A 59 13.49 -12.91 -8.85
C ILE A 59 12.08 -13.07 -8.28
N GLU A 60 11.97 -13.17 -6.96
CA GLU A 60 10.71 -13.17 -6.25
C GLU A 60 10.46 -11.76 -5.70
N LEU A 61 9.32 -11.17 -6.07
CA LEU A 61 8.96 -9.81 -5.71
C LEU A 61 7.62 -9.81 -4.99
N GLN A 62 7.53 -9.04 -3.92
CA GLN A 62 6.23 -8.69 -3.38
C GLN A 62 5.49 -7.79 -4.39
N GLU A 63 4.25 -8.15 -4.70
CA GLU A 63 3.46 -7.40 -5.68
C GLU A 63 3.25 -5.96 -5.19
N PRO A 64 3.70 -4.95 -5.95
CA PRO A 64 3.52 -3.56 -5.57
C PRO A 64 2.08 -3.12 -5.77
N ASP A 65 1.60 -2.22 -4.91
CA ASP A 65 0.26 -1.64 -5.03
C ASP A 65 0.18 -0.59 -6.16
N GLU A 66 1.33 -0.09 -6.61
CA GLU A 66 1.40 0.88 -7.69
C GLU A 66 1.52 0.17 -9.04
N TRP A 67 0.54 0.39 -9.92
CA TRP A 67 0.49 -0.19 -11.26
C TRP A 67 1.73 0.08 -12.12
N ARG A 68 2.22 1.32 -12.13
CA ARG A 68 3.39 1.71 -12.93
C ARG A 68 4.65 0.97 -12.49
N LEU A 69 4.84 0.80 -11.19
CA LEU A 69 5.98 0.06 -10.66
C LEU A 69 5.89 -1.42 -11.05
N ARG A 70 4.68 -1.99 -11.00
CA ARG A 70 4.47 -3.38 -11.42
C ARG A 70 4.80 -3.56 -12.90
N GLU A 71 4.32 -2.67 -13.77
CA GLU A 71 4.60 -2.71 -15.21
C GLU A 71 6.09 -2.56 -15.52
N ASP A 72 6.78 -1.66 -14.83
CA ASP A 72 8.22 -1.48 -14.99
C ASP A 72 9.00 -2.73 -14.57
N LEU A 73 8.63 -3.34 -13.44
CA LEU A 73 9.29 -4.57 -12.96
C LEU A 73 8.98 -5.80 -13.82
N GLU A 74 7.82 -5.86 -14.49
CA GLU A 74 7.52 -6.94 -15.46
C GLU A 74 8.52 -6.99 -16.62
N GLN A 75 9.12 -5.86 -16.99
CA GLN A 75 10.13 -5.79 -18.05
C GLN A 75 11.43 -6.54 -17.71
N LEU A 76 11.65 -6.92 -16.45
CA LEU A 76 12.75 -7.83 -16.09
C LEU A 76 12.66 -9.19 -16.80
N LYS A 77 11.46 -9.58 -17.25
CA LYS A 77 11.26 -10.79 -18.07
C LYS A 77 11.94 -10.67 -19.43
N ASP A 78 11.92 -9.48 -20.02
CA ASP A 78 12.56 -9.20 -21.32
C ASP A 78 14.09 -9.23 -21.19
N GLU A 79 14.61 -9.02 -19.98
CA GLU A 79 16.03 -9.14 -19.62
C GLU A 79 16.44 -10.59 -19.29
N GLY A 80 15.50 -11.55 -19.35
CA GLY A 80 15.75 -12.98 -19.20
C GLY A 80 15.47 -13.54 -17.79
N PHE A 81 14.97 -12.73 -16.84
CA PHE A 81 14.67 -13.20 -15.50
C PHE A 81 13.28 -13.84 -15.42
N LYS A 82 13.16 -14.88 -14.60
CA LYS A 82 11.87 -15.46 -14.18
C LYS A 82 11.32 -14.65 -13.02
N ILE A 83 10.19 -14.00 -13.19
CA ILE A 83 9.55 -13.21 -12.13
C ILE A 83 8.45 -14.00 -11.46
N THR A 84 8.48 -14.09 -10.14
CA THR A 84 7.42 -14.64 -9.30
C THR A 84 6.86 -13.54 -8.40
N TRP A 85 5.55 -13.33 -8.48
CA TRP A 85 4.86 -12.36 -7.64
C TRP A 85 4.36 -13.01 -6.36
N CYS A 86 4.68 -12.40 -5.22
CA CYS A 86 4.18 -12.78 -3.91
C CYS A 86 3.12 -11.76 -3.46
N SER A 87 2.04 -12.23 -2.86
CA SER A 87 1.00 -11.34 -2.32
C SER A 87 1.56 -10.39 -1.26
N SER A 88 1.09 -9.16 -1.25
CA SER A 88 1.56 -8.14 -0.30
C SER A 88 0.98 -8.28 1.10
N GLU A 89 -0.11 -9.00 1.29
CA GLU A 89 -0.84 -9.10 2.57
C GLU A 89 -1.24 -7.74 3.21
N HIS A 90 -1.09 -6.63 2.50
CA HIS A 90 -1.46 -5.29 2.97
C HIS A 90 -2.98 -5.13 3.11
N PHE A 91 -3.73 -5.92 2.36
CA PHE A 91 -5.18 -5.92 2.37
C PHE A 91 -5.72 -7.25 2.88
N ILE A 92 -6.84 -7.18 3.59
CA ILE A 92 -7.55 -8.37 4.08
C ILE A 92 -8.09 -9.23 2.91
N SER A 93 -8.30 -8.62 1.75
CA SER A 93 -8.76 -9.28 0.53
C SER A 93 -7.65 -9.37 -0.50
N THR A 94 -7.66 -10.43 -1.31
CA THR A 94 -6.80 -10.55 -2.47
C THR A 94 -7.43 -9.89 -3.71
N ARG A 95 -6.63 -9.71 -4.75
CA ARG A 95 -7.10 -9.17 -6.04
C ARG A 95 -8.07 -10.13 -6.72
N GLU A 96 -7.82 -11.43 -6.61
CA GLU A 96 -8.66 -12.50 -7.16
C GLU A 96 -10.03 -12.52 -6.48
N GLU A 97 -10.07 -12.34 -5.17
CA GLU A 97 -11.33 -12.25 -4.43
C GLU A 97 -12.17 -11.04 -4.88
N PHE A 98 -11.51 -9.89 -5.07
CA PHE A 98 -12.17 -8.70 -5.58
C PHE A 98 -12.68 -8.93 -7.01
N GLN A 99 -11.85 -9.48 -7.89
CA GLN A 99 -12.20 -9.80 -9.26
C GLN A 99 -13.38 -10.77 -9.33
N GLY A 100 -13.33 -11.89 -8.58
CA GLY A 100 -14.40 -12.88 -8.55
C GLY A 100 -15.74 -12.32 -8.05
N LEU A 101 -15.71 -11.40 -7.07
CA LEU A 101 -16.93 -10.76 -6.57
C LEU A 101 -17.62 -9.87 -7.62
N PHE A 102 -16.85 -9.28 -8.51
CA PHE A 102 -17.34 -8.32 -9.50
C PHE A 102 -17.30 -8.84 -10.94
N GLU A 103 -16.98 -10.11 -11.12
CA GLU A 103 -16.98 -10.74 -12.44
C GLU A 103 -18.33 -10.56 -13.13
N GLY A 104 -18.30 -10.10 -14.38
CA GLY A 104 -19.49 -9.81 -15.19
C GLY A 104 -20.31 -8.60 -14.78
N LYS A 105 -19.93 -7.86 -13.72
CA LYS A 105 -20.66 -6.67 -13.26
C LYS A 105 -20.14 -5.40 -13.96
N LYS A 106 -21.05 -4.54 -14.37
CA LYS A 106 -20.71 -3.24 -14.98
C LYS A 106 -20.28 -2.18 -13.96
N THR A 107 -20.64 -2.34 -12.70
CA THR A 107 -20.37 -1.36 -11.64
C THR A 107 -19.78 -2.03 -10.41
N PHE A 108 -18.78 -1.38 -9.84
CA PHE A 108 -18.08 -1.84 -8.65
C PHE A 108 -18.50 -0.99 -7.45
N LEU A 109 -19.50 -1.48 -6.70
CA LEU A 109 -20.00 -0.79 -5.52
C LEU A 109 -19.22 -1.21 -4.28
N MET A 110 -18.53 -0.24 -3.64
CA MET A 110 -17.79 -0.49 -2.40
C MET A 110 -18.65 -1.08 -1.28
N GLU A 111 -19.92 -0.69 -1.19
CA GLU A 111 -20.86 -1.27 -0.21
C GLU A 111 -21.07 -2.78 -0.41
N THR A 112 -21.11 -3.23 -1.66
CA THR A 112 -21.24 -4.66 -1.98
C THR A 112 -19.98 -5.42 -1.56
N PHE A 113 -18.81 -4.88 -1.86
CA PHE A 113 -17.53 -5.44 -1.45
C PHE A 113 -17.39 -5.48 0.07
N TYR A 114 -17.66 -4.39 0.74
CA TYR A 114 -17.62 -4.26 2.20
C TYR A 114 -18.49 -5.30 2.90
N ARG A 115 -19.71 -5.49 2.44
CA ARG A 115 -20.64 -6.50 3.00
C ARG A 115 -20.15 -7.93 2.78
N ALA A 116 -19.63 -8.22 1.58
CA ALA A 116 -19.05 -9.54 1.28
C ALA A 116 -17.85 -9.82 2.17
N LEU A 117 -16.96 -8.85 2.31
CA LEU A 117 -15.76 -8.97 3.15
C LEU A 117 -16.11 -9.21 4.62
N ARG A 118 -17.07 -8.47 5.17
CA ARG A 118 -17.54 -8.67 6.55
C ARG A 118 -18.14 -10.06 6.77
N ARG A 119 -18.96 -10.54 5.84
CA ARG A 119 -19.53 -11.91 5.94
C ARG A 119 -18.42 -12.96 5.93
N ARG A 120 -17.43 -12.80 5.06
CA ARG A 120 -16.30 -13.73 4.94
C ARG A 120 -15.41 -13.75 6.19
N THR A 121 -15.07 -12.58 6.70
CA THR A 121 -14.11 -12.44 7.80
C THR A 121 -14.76 -12.56 9.19
N GLY A 122 -16.07 -12.39 9.29
CA GLY A 122 -16.77 -12.29 10.56
C GLY A 122 -16.54 -10.95 11.30
N ILE A 123 -15.70 -10.05 10.77
CA ILE A 123 -15.41 -8.77 11.41
C ILE A 123 -16.67 -7.90 11.42
N LEU A 124 -16.98 -7.33 12.58
CA LEU A 124 -18.21 -6.54 12.82
C LEU A 124 -19.50 -7.32 12.50
N MET A 125 -19.46 -8.64 12.64
CA MET A 125 -20.63 -9.51 12.54
C MET A 125 -20.96 -10.12 13.90
N ASP A 126 -22.24 -10.28 14.17
CA ASP A 126 -22.78 -10.96 15.34
C ASP A 126 -23.86 -11.94 14.91
N MET A 127 -23.67 -13.24 15.20
CA MET A 127 -24.57 -14.34 14.78
C MET A 127 -25.01 -14.25 13.30
N GLY A 128 -24.09 -13.89 12.40
CA GLY A 128 -24.38 -13.76 10.97
C GLY A 128 -25.09 -12.47 10.55
N GLN A 129 -25.38 -11.58 11.48
CA GLN A 129 -25.93 -10.25 11.24
C GLN A 129 -24.87 -9.16 11.47
N PRO A 130 -25.02 -7.98 10.85
CA PRO A 130 -24.11 -6.88 11.12
C PRO A 130 -24.22 -6.43 12.58
N ALA A 131 -23.08 -6.28 13.24
CA ALA A 131 -23.01 -5.77 14.61
C ALA A 131 -23.76 -4.42 14.73
N GLY A 132 -24.62 -4.29 15.73
CA GLY A 132 -25.49 -3.13 15.88
C GLY A 132 -26.71 -3.10 14.95
N GLY A 133 -26.99 -4.19 14.23
CA GLY A 133 -28.19 -4.37 13.41
C GLY A 133 -28.23 -3.58 12.08
N LYS A 134 -27.16 -2.86 11.74
CA LYS A 134 -27.09 -2.07 10.50
C LYS A 134 -25.78 -2.27 9.76
N TRP A 135 -25.85 -2.30 8.43
CA TRP A 135 -24.68 -2.40 7.58
C TRP A 135 -23.90 -1.07 7.47
N ASN A 136 -24.61 0.04 7.55
CA ASN A 136 -24.04 1.36 7.34
C ASN A 136 -24.58 2.36 8.36
N TYR A 137 -23.69 3.08 9.02
CA TYR A 137 -24.01 4.15 9.98
C TYR A 137 -23.75 5.54 9.39
N ASP A 138 -23.24 5.63 8.17
CA ASP A 138 -22.83 6.86 7.50
C ASP A 138 -23.96 7.62 6.78
N ALA A 139 -25.18 7.11 6.82
CA ALA A 139 -26.31 7.73 6.10
C ALA A 139 -26.55 9.21 6.46
N GLN A 140 -26.05 9.64 7.62
CA GLN A 140 -26.17 11.02 8.09
C GLN A 140 -24.97 11.91 7.73
N ASN A 141 -23.81 11.33 7.40
CA ASN A 141 -22.56 12.07 7.19
C ASN A 141 -22.52 12.90 5.89
N ARG A 142 -23.44 12.64 4.97
CA ARG A 142 -23.52 13.36 3.67
C ARG A 142 -24.67 14.35 3.61
N LYS A 143 -25.26 14.70 4.74
CA LYS A 143 -26.30 15.75 4.79
C LYS A 143 -25.65 17.11 4.56
N LYS A 144 -26.33 17.93 3.77
CA LYS A 144 -25.92 19.35 3.62
C LYS A 144 -25.98 20.06 4.96
N LEU A 145 -24.98 20.88 5.24
CA LEU A 145 -25.03 21.76 6.42
C LEU A 145 -26.30 22.65 6.34
N PRO A 146 -27.01 22.83 7.44
CA PRO A 146 -28.10 23.79 7.49
C PRO A 146 -27.63 25.19 7.09
N LYS A 147 -28.41 25.93 6.33
CA LYS A 147 -28.04 27.26 5.79
C LYS A 147 -27.47 28.23 6.83
N ASN A 148 -27.89 28.12 8.08
CA ASN A 148 -27.50 29.03 9.17
C ASN A 148 -26.54 28.38 10.17
N HIS A 149 -25.97 27.21 9.86
CA HIS A 149 -25.03 26.54 10.72
C HIS A 149 -23.59 26.94 10.36
N LEU A 150 -22.96 27.72 11.22
CA LEU A 150 -21.53 27.99 11.12
C LEU A 150 -20.79 26.80 11.73
N PRO A 151 -19.89 26.15 10.99
CA PRO A 151 -19.06 25.10 11.57
C PRO A 151 -18.23 25.68 12.72
N PRO A 152 -18.06 24.95 13.83
CA PRO A 152 -17.18 25.40 14.90
C PRO A 152 -15.77 25.63 14.34
N CYS A 153 -15.14 26.70 14.79
CA CYS A 153 -13.76 26.97 14.44
C CYS A 153 -12.90 25.79 14.91
N LEU A 154 -12.09 25.24 14.02
CA LEU A 154 -11.11 24.22 14.40
C LEU A 154 -10.03 24.88 15.24
N LEU A 155 -9.95 24.49 16.51
CA LEU A 155 -8.83 24.86 17.38
C LEU A 155 -7.63 23.99 16.96
N TYR A 156 -6.67 24.60 16.29
CA TYR A 156 -5.38 23.98 16.01
C TYR A 156 -4.58 23.94 17.30
N THR A 157 -4.41 22.76 17.87
CA THR A 157 -3.58 22.57 19.06
C THR A 157 -2.09 22.46 18.71
N SER A 158 -1.78 22.27 17.43
CA SER A 158 -0.40 22.27 16.93
C SER A 158 -0.39 22.84 15.51
N PRO A 159 0.53 23.73 15.19
CA PRO A 159 0.69 24.20 13.80
C PRO A 159 1.02 23.01 12.92
N SER A 160 0.37 22.93 11.75
CA SER A 160 0.75 21.98 10.71
C SER A 160 2.19 22.27 10.28
N PRO A 161 3.01 21.23 9.96
CA PRO A 161 4.34 21.44 9.38
C PRO A 161 4.34 22.30 8.11
N ARG A 162 3.17 22.51 7.49
CA ARG A 162 3.00 23.41 6.32
C ARG A 162 2.81 24.88 6.72
N ASP A 163 2.38 25.15 7.93
CA ASP A 163 2.07 26.53 8.37
C ASP A 163 3.32 27.33 8.73
N GLY A 164 4.49 26.71 8.76
CA GLY A 164 5.79 27.35 9.01
C GLY A 164 6.64 27.62 7.76
N LEU A 165 6.06 27.48 6.55
CA LEU A 165 6.76 27.65 5.27
C LEU A 165 6.13 28.77 4.44
N LEU A 166 5.76 29.89 5.06
CA LEU A 166 5.48 31.15 4.38
C LEU A 166 6.64 32.12 4.57
#